data_04b7bd3de2f00a23fe95a637b6d3c5a3
#
_entry.id   04b7bd3de2f00a23fe95a637b6d3c5a3
#
_cell.length_a   1.000
_cell.length_b   1.000
_cell.length_c   1.000
_cell.angle_alpha   90.00
_cell.angle_beta   90.00
_cell.angle_gamma   90.00
#
_symmetry.space_group_name_H-M   'P 1'
#
loop_
_entity.id
_entity.type
_entity.pdbx_description
1 polymer ?
#
loop_
_entity_poly.entity_id
_entity_poly.type
_entity_poly.pdbx_seq_one_letter_code
_entity_poly.pdbx_strand_id
1 'polypeptide(L)'
;VEAGDTYKEDRGCGFLDFAPLKERPQDRFTGSAGWQIRDITGSQLPDVQRITTRWGVESAQEGWPLRFRAKVPEQGVYAVTVTICGGEQGIPQIAVYSGRRNTVRRDIAVLPGESFVCRFYVHVCEYIPVMGRPPVEDLSVYISVLGSNARLSGLTVERSEAPTVFIAGDSIVADYEGYCPYNPIVNGGSWGHNL
;
A
#
# COMPACT_ATOMS: atom_id res chain seq x y z
N VAL A 1 -7.79 10.85 10.68
CA VAL A 1 -8.44 10.27 9.48
C VAL A 1 -9.49 9.28 9.94
N GLU A 2 -10.67 9.33 9.32
CA GLU A 2 -11.79 8.43 9.58
C GLU A 2 -12.00 7.46 8.40
N ALA A 3 -12.78 6.42 8.62
CA ALA A 3 -13.04 5.40 7.59
C ALA A 3 -13.64 5.99 6.31
N GLY A 4 -14.46 7.04 6.44
CA GLY A 4 -15.07 7.76 5.32
C GLY A 4 -14.13 8.69 4.54
N ASP A 5 -12.90 8.89 5.01
CA ASP A 5 -11.93 9.78 4.36
C ASP A 5 -11.32 9.13 3.11
N THR A 6 -12.13 8.94 2.09
CA THR A 6 -11.64 8.50 0.77
C THR A 6 -10.74 9.57 0.15
N TYR A 7 -9.71 9.15 -0.55
CA TYR A 7 -8.79 10.06 -1.24
C TYR A 7 -9.54 10.99 -2.19
N LYS A 8 -9.21 12.26 -2.09
CA LYS A 8 -9.64 13.30 -3.01
C LYS A 8 -8.45 14.16 -3.41
N GLU A 9 -8.41 14.58 -4.66
CA GLU A 9 -7.28 15.33 -5.21
C GLU A 9 -7.09 16.70 -4.53
N ASP A 10 -8.17 17.37 -4.20
CA ASP A 10 -8.19 18.66 -3.50
C ASP A 10 -7.73 18.56 -2.04
N ARG A 11 -8.01 17.43 -1.39
CA ARG A 11 -7.55 17.14 -0.03
C ARG A 11 -6.11 16.65 0.01
N GLY A 12 -5.64 16.02 -1.05
CA GLY A 12 -4.30 15.47 -1.18
C GLY A 12 -4.01 14.23 -0.32
N CYS A 13 -4.96 13.72 0.45
CA CYS A 13 -4.78 12.48 1.21
C CYS A 13 -6.10 11.75 1.47
N GLY A 14 -6.00 10.44 1.73
CA GLY A 14 -7.15 9.62 2.05
C GLY A 14 -6.96 8.14 1.72
N PHE A 15 -7.95 7.36 2.09
CA PHE A 15 -7.99 5.94 1.77
C PHE A 15 -8.37 5.71 0.29
N LEU A 16 -7.75 4.70 -0.29
CA LEU A 16 -8.10 4.22 -1.63
C LEU A 16 -9.08 3.07 -1.50
N ASP A 17 -10.22 3.24 -2.15
CA ASP A 17 -11.19 2.17 -2.30
C ASP A 17 -10.75 1.18 -3.39
N PHE A 18 -11.17 -0.06 -3.25
CA PHE A 18 -11.04 -1.02 -4.34
C PHE A 18 -12.00 -0.62 -5.45
N ALA A 19 -11.47 -0.04 -6.52
CA ALA A 19 -12.27 0.18 -7.71
C ALA A 19 -12.78 -1.17 -8.21
N PRO A 20 -14.03 -1.27 -8.65
CA PRO A 20 -14.52 -2.47 -9.30
C PRO A 20 -13.62 -2.76 -10.51
N LEU A 21 -12.99 -3.91 -10.51
CA LEU A 21 -12.08 -4.35 -11.60
C LEU A 21 -12.83 -4.56 -12.92
N LYS A 22 -14.15 -4.42 -12.95
CA LYS A 22 -14.99 -4.46 -14.14
C LYS A 22 -14.61 -3.44 -15.22
N GLU A 23 -13.94 -2.36 -14.85
CA GLU A 23 -13.57 -1.28 -15.76
C GLU A 23 -12.11 -1.37 -16.27
N ARG A 24 -11.34 -2.36 -15.79
CA ARG A 24 -9.97 -2.53 -16.25
C ARG A 24 -9.90 -3.59 -17.34
N PRO A 25 -9.16 -3.34 -18.43
CA PRO A 25 -8.88 -4.40 -19.40
C PRO A 25 -8.32 -5.60 -18.64
N GLN A 26 -8.76 -6.79 -19.03
CA GLN A 26 -8.31 -8.04 -18.43
C GLN A 26 -6.80 -8.02 -18.32
N ASP A 27 -6.32 -8.13 -17.11
CA ASP A 27 -4.92 -8.20 -16.83
C ASP A 27 -4.35 -9.47 -17.48
N ARG A 28 -3.44 -9.29 -18.40
CA ARG A 28 -2.78 -10.41 -19.10
C ARG A 28 -2.04 -11.34 -18.13
N PHE A 29 -1.73 -10.85 -16.94
CA PHE A 29 -1.04 -11.61 -15.90
C PHE A 29 -1.98 -12.38 -14.97
N THR A 30 -3.27 -12.07 -14.94
CA THR A 30 -4.23 -12.82 -14.12
C THR A 30 -4.43 -14.25 -14.59
N GLY A 31 -4.21 -14.52 -15.88
CA GLY A 31 -4.42 -15.84 -16.46
C GLY A 31 -3.27 -16.82 -16.24
N SER A 32 -2.04 -16.33 -16.11
CA SER A 32 -0.86 -17.20 -16.15
C SER A 32 -0.39 -17.69 -14.78
N ALA A 33 -0.75 -17.03 -13.70
CA ALA A 33 -0.19 -17.31 -12.38
C ALA A 33 -1.17 -17.89 -11.38
N GLY A 34 -2.43 -18.10 -11.73
CA GLY A 34 -3.45 -18.52 -10.76
C GLY A 34 -3.63 -17.51 -9.61
N TRP A 35 -3.10 -16.33 -9.78
CA TRP A 35 -3.08 -15.31 -8.75
C TRP A 35 -4.45 -14.73 -8.58
N GLN A 36 -4.85 -14.69 -7.39
CA GLN A 36 -6.17 -14.47 -6.87
C GLN A 36 -6.64 -13.01 -6.91
N ILE A 37 -6.25 -12.25 -7.93
CA ILE A 37 -6.97 -11.02 -8.25
C ILE A 37 -8.46 -11.31 -8.43
N ARG A 38 -8.81 -12.54 -8.79
CA ARG A 38 -10.20 -13.00 -8.85
C ARG A 38 -10.93 -12.83 -7.53
N ASP A 39 -10.25 -12.95 -6.42
CA ASP A 39 -10.85 -12.86 -5.09
C ASP A 39 -11.13 -11.42 -4.66
N ILE A 40 -10.57 -10.45 -5.39
CA ILE A 40 -10.79 -9.03 -5.15
C ILE A 40 -11.76 -8.43 -6.17
N THR A 41 -12.21 -9.21 -7.16
CA THR A 41 -13.04 -8.72 -8.25
C THR A 41 -14.52 -8.98 -8.03
N GLY A 42 -15.31 -7.96 -8.17
CA GLY A 42 -16.76 -8.07 -8.37
C GLY A 42 -17.55 -8.26 -7.09
N SER A 43 -18.37 -9.30 -7.04
CA SER A 43 -19.40 -9.54 -6.02
C SER A 43 -18.87 -9.79 -4.60
N GLN A 44 -17.57 -9.83 -4.40
CA GLN A 44 -16.95 -10.06 -3.10
C GLN A 44 -16.43 -8.79 -2.41
N LEU A 45 -16.51 -7.64 -3.07
CA LEU A 45 -16.18 -6.37 -2.43
C LEU A 45 -17.17 -6.09 -1.30
N PRO A 46 -16.72 -5.88 -0.07
CA PRO A 46 -17.63 -5.51 1.02
C PRO A 46 -18.28 -4.16 0.72
N ASP A 47 -19.56 -4.01 1.06
CA ASP A 47 -20.29 -2.74 0.93
C ASP A 47 -19.61 -1.63 1.74
N VAL A 48 -19.09 -2.00 2.90
CA VAL A 48 -18.29 -1.14 3.76
C VAL A 48 -16.86 -1.69 3.77
N GLN A 49 -15.92 -0.92 3.26
CA GLN A 49 -14.52 -1.36 3.17
C GLN A 49 -13.71 -1.06 4.43
N ARG A 50 -14.15 -0.09 5.23
CA ARG A 50 -13.42 0.40 6.41
C ARG A 50 -14.36 0.77 7.54
N ILE A 51 -13.85 0.64 8.77
CA ILE A 51 -14.55 1.00 10.00
C ILE A 51 -13.65 1.93 10.82
N THR A 52 -14.21 3.03 11.31
CA THR A 52 -13.53 3.89 12.29
C THR A 52 -13.74 3.29 13.67
N THR A 53 -12.65 3.09 14.39
CA THR A 53 -12.64 2.65 15.77
C THR A 53 -11.87 3.66 16.64
N ARG A 54 -11.94 3.54 17.95
CA ARG A 54 -11.11 4.35 18.86
C ARG A 54 -9.59 4.10 18.70
N TRP A 55 -9.22 3.01 18.03
CA TRP A 55 -7.83 2.62 17.82
C TRP A 55 -7.28 3.01 16.43
N GLY A 56 -8.12 3.53 15.57
CA GLY A 56 -7.79 3.91 14.21
C GLY A 56 -8.83 3.41 13.20
N VAL A 57 -8.44 3.40 11.94
CA VAL A 57 -9.26 2.87 10.85
C VAL A 57 -8.88 1.42 10.61
N GLU A 58 -9.88 0.56 10.56
CA GLU A 58 -9.74 -0.89 10.35
C GLU A 58 -10.32 -1.31 9.01
N SER A 59 -9.77 -2.38 8.44
CA SER A 59 -10.42 -3.09 7.34
C SER A 59 -11.72 -3.72 7.85
N ALA A 60 -12.79 -3.56 7.09
CA ALA A 60 -14.09 -4.12 7.44
C ALA A 60 -14.14 -5.65 7.33
N GLN A 61 -13.16 -6.25 6.67
CA GLN A 61 -13.09 -7.68 6.44
C GLN A 61 -11.65 -8.17 6.57
N GLU A 62 -11.49 -9.34 7.18
CA GLU A 62 -10.19 -9.99 7.30
C GLU A 62 -9.57 -10.27 5.92
N GLY A 63 -8.26 -10.07 5.82
CA GLY A 63 -7.51 -10.26 4.58
C GLY A 63 -7.64 -9.13 3.56
N TRP A 64 -8.48 -8.12 3.82
CA TRP A 64 -8.56 -6.95 2.96
C TRP A 64 -7.56 -5.88 3.39
N PRO A 65 -6.75 -5.35 2.46
CA PRO A 65 -5.79 -4.32 2.80
C PRO A 65 -6.46 -2.97 3.05
N LEU A 66 -5.93 -2.23 4.01
CA LEU A 66 -6.10 -0.79 4.07
C LEU A 66 -5.07 -0.15 3.16
N ARG A 67 -5.52 0.70 2.25
CA ARG A 67 -4.65 1.45 1.34
C ARG A 67 -4.85 2.92 1.55
N PHE A 68 -3.76 3.63 1.74
CA PHE A 68 -3.77 5.07 1.95
C PHE A 68 -2.83 5.76 0.96
N ARG A 69 -3.26 6.88 0.42
CA ARG A 69 -2.48 7.75 -0.45
C ARG A 69 -2.31 9.11 0.21
N ALA A 70 -1.09 9.63 0.19
CA ALA A 70 -0.77 10.99 0.59
C ALA A 70 0.01 11.68 -0.54
N LYS A 71 -0.51 12.80 -1.02
CA LYS A 71 0.17 13.64 -2.02
C LYS A 71 1.32 14.37 -1.35
N VAL A 72 2.40 14.53 -2.08
CA VAL A 72 3.58 15.29 -1.66
C VAL A 72 3.84 16.44 -2.63
N PRO A 73 4.48 17.53 -2.19
CA PRO A 73 4.62 18.73 -3.01
C PRO A 73 5.60 18.59 -4.18
N GLU A 74 6.59 17.72 -4.06
CA GLU A 74 7.66 17.57 -5.06
C GLU A 74 8.29 16.18 -5.01
N GLN A 75 9.08 15.86 -6.01
CA GLN A 75 9.91 14.65 -6.01
C GLN A 75 10.97 14.70 -4.91
N GLY A 76 11.36 13.54 -4.40
CA GLY A 76 12.44 13.40 -3.44
C GLY A 76 12.17 12.33 -2.38
N VAL A 77 12.99 12.33 -1.33
CA VAL A 77 12.90 11.36 -0.25
C VAL A 77 11.96 11.84 0.84
N TYR A 78 11.09 10.94 1.29
CA TYR A 78 10.16 11.19 2.38
C TYR A 78 10.32 10.13 3.47
N ALA A 79 10.41 10.58 4.71
CA ALA A 79 10.31 9.74 5.88
C ALA A 79 8.83 9.49 6.17
N VAL A 80 8.45 8.23 6.26
CA VAL A 80 7.09 7.79 6.52
C VAL A 80 7.07 7.08 7.86
N THR A 81 6.18 7.48 8.75
CA THR A 81 5.95 6.78 10.01
C THR A 81 4.53 6.25 10.04
N VAL A 82 4.39 4.95 10.17
CA VAL A 82 3.12 4.22 10.30
C VAL A 82 2.97 3.78 11.75
N THR A 83 1.82 4.04 12.35
CA THR A 83 1.45 3.58 13.69
C THR A 83 0.26 2.64 13.59
N ILE A 84 0.36 1.49 14.27
CA ILE A 84 -0.68 0.47 14.32
C ILE A 84 -0.89 0.08 15.77
N CYS A 85 -2.07 0.38 16.33
CA CYS A 85 -2.44 0.01 17.69
C CYS A 85 -3.05 -1.38 17.73
N GLY A 86 -2.63 -2.23 18.66
CA GLY A 86 -3.16 -3.58 18.86
C GLY A 86 -4.62 -3.61 19.35
N GLY A 87 -5.08 -2.53 19.95
CA GLY A 87 -6.41 -2.46 20.53
C GLY A 87 -6.59 -3.42 21.72
N GLU A 88 -7.81 -3.86 21.97
CA GLU A 88 -8.10 -4.74 23.11
C GLU A 88 -7.65 -6.19 22.89
N GLN A 89 -7.70 -6.66 21.65
CA GLN A 89 -7.45 -8.06 21.32
C GLN A 89 -6.06 -8.33 20.73
N GLY A 90 -5.32 -7.25 20.41
CA GLY A 90 -4.11 -7.36 19.62
C GLY A 90 -4.38 -7.63 18.15
N ILE A 91 -3.31 -7.73 17.38
CA ILE A 91 -3.33 -8.11 15.97
C ILE A 91 -2.30 -9.21 15.78
N PRO A 92 -2.71 -10.44 15.44
CA PRO A 92 -1.80 -11.59 15.42
C PRO A 92 -0.79 -11.52 14.27
N GLN A 93 -1.18 -10.98 13.13
CA GLN A 93 -0.31 -10.90 11.98
C GLN A 93 -0.73 -9.80 11.02
N ILE A 94 0.21 -8.89 10.74
CA ILE A 94 0.06 -7.84 9.72
C ILE A 94 1.36 -7.68 8.94
N ALA A 95 1.22 -7.05 7.79
CA ALA A 95 2.32 -6.57 6.97
C ALA A 95 2.07 -5.12 6.53
N VAL A 96 3.15 -4.36 6.41
CA VAL A 96 3.16 -2.97 5.91
C VAL A 96 3.92 -2.94 4.60
N TYR A 97 3.32 -2.32 3.61
CA TYR A 97 3.89 -2.12 2.29
C TYR A 97 3.89 -0.63 1.94
N SER A 98 4.86 -0.22 1.15
CA SER A 98 4.93 1.11 0.56
C SER A 98 4.95 1.06 -0.97
N GLY A 99 4.58 2.19 -1.58
CA GLY A 99 4.60 2.32 -3.02
C GLY A 99 3.76 1.24 -3.68
N ARG A 100 4.30 0.60 -4.69
CA ARG A 100 3.58 -0.37 -5.48
C ARG A 100 3.53 -1.75 -4.85
N ARG A 101 4.55 -2.19 -4.12
CA ARG A 101 4.61 -3.52 -3.45
C ARG A 101 5.84 -3.68 -2.59
N ASN A 102 6.53 -2.60 -2.28
CA ASN A 102 7.72 -2.70 -1.45
C ASN A 102 7.35 -3.15 -0.05
N THR A 103 7.82 -4.30 0.34
CA THR A 103 7.63 -4.82 1.69
C THR A 103 8.46 -4.01 2.67
N VAL A 104 7.80 -3.26 3.53
CA VAL A 104 8.46 -2.49 4.60
C VAL A 104 8.70 -3.40 5.80
N ARG A 105 7.64 -4.07 6.24
CA ARG A 105 7.66 -5.06 7.33
C ARG A 105 6.58 -6.10 7.09
N ARG A 106 6.84 -7.33 7.46
CA ARG A 106 5.89 -8.44 7.46
C ARG A 106 6.01 -9.25 8.73
N ASP A 107 5.03 -10.10 8.96
CA ASP A 107 4.98 -11.01 10.12
C ASP A 107 5.05 -10.26 11.45
N ILE A 108 4.31 -9.13 11.53
CA ILE A 108 4.23 -8.28 12.71
C ILE A 108 3.05 -8.75 13.55
N ALA A 109 3.29 -9.06 14.82
CA ALA A 109 2.27 -9.19 15.83
C ALA A 109 2.26 -7.93 16.71
N VAL A 110 1.08 -7.39 17.00
CA VAL A 110 0.91 -6.27 17.90
C VAL A 110 0.07 -6.73 19.09
N LEU A 111 0.64 -6.70 20.28
CA LEU A 111 -0.04 -7.20 21.47
C LEU A 111 -1.21 -6.28 21.91
N PRO A 112 -2.17 -6.80 22.68
CA PRO A 112 -3.23 -5.98 23.24
C PRO A 112 -2.69 -4.77 24.03
N GLY A 113 -3.24 -3.60 23.76
CA GLY A 113 -2.83 -2.35 24.39
C GLY A 113 -1.50 -1.76 23.91
N GLU A 114 -0.74 -2.48 23.09
CA GLU A 114 0.51 -2.01 22.52
C GLU A 114 0.32 -1.30 21.17
N SER A 115 1.36 -0.61 20.74
CA SER A 115 1.44 0.02 19.43
C SER A 115 2.73 -0.37 18.74
N PHE A 116 2.61 -0.76 17.48
CA PHE A 116 3.74 -0.91 16.58
C PHE A 116 3.95 0.40 15.81
N VAL A 117 5.18 0.90 15.83
CA VAL A 117 5.58 2.09 15.08
C VAL A 117 6.69 1.71 14.11
N CYS A 118 6.49 1.98 12.85
CA CYS A 118 7.47 1.71 11.80
C CYS A 118 7.80 3.00 11.07
N ARG A 119 9.08 3.38 11.05
CA ARG A 119 9.60 4.47 10.24
C ARG A 119 10.46 3.92 9.11
N PHE A 120 10.23 4.40 7.91
CA PHE A 120 10.97 4.02 6.70
C PHE A 120 11.03 5.20 5.73
N TYR A 121 11.77 5.03 4.64
CA TYR A 121 11.93 6.08 3.64
C TYR A 121 11.37 5.63 2.31
N VAL A 122 10.76 6.59 1.59
CA VAL A 122 10.22 6.40 0.25
C VAL A 122 10.83 7.47 -0.66
N HIS A 123 11.34 7.05 -1.81
CA HIS A 123 11.76 7.98 -2.85
C HIS A 123 10.61 8.16 -3.84
N VAL A 124 10.05 9.36 -3.85
CA VAL A 124 9.02 9.77 -4.82
C VAL A 124 9.74 10.34 -6.04
N CYS A 125 9.63 9.68 -7.15
CA CYS A 125 10.25 10.06 -8.41
C CYS A 125 9.38 9.65 -9.60
N GLU A 126 9.71 10.19 -10.76
CA GLU A 126 9.16 9.74 -12.02
C GLU A 126 9.47 8.25 -12.26
N TYR A 127 8.56 7.53 -12.85
CA TYR A 127 8.71 6.12 -13.14
C TYR A 127 8.08 5.72 -14.48
N ILE A 128 8.54 4.64 -15.05
CA ILE A 128 7.97 4.06 -16.26
C ILE A 128 6.99 2.94 -15.85
N PRO A 129 5.68 3.13 -16.04
CA PRO A 129 4.67 2.18 -15.57
C PRO A 129 4.73 0.84 -16.29
N VAL A 130 5.02 0.86 -17.58
CA VAL A 130 5.15 -0.34 -18.44
C VAL A 130 6.17 -0.03 -19.51
N MET A 131 6.98 -1.02 -19.90
CA MET A 131 7.94 -0.88 -20.97
C MET A 131 7.28 -0.32 -22.26
N GLY A 132 7.88 0.70 -22.86
CA GLY A 132 7.37 1.39 -24.04
C GLY A 132 6.29 2.44 -23.75
N ARG A 133 5.96 2.71 -22.49
CA ARG A 133 5.11 3.84 -22.09
C ARG A 133 5.96 5.04 -21.65
N PRO A 134 5.43 6.26 -21.79
CA PRO A 134 6.12 7.43 -21.27
C PRO A 134 6.22 7.36 -19.75
N PRO A 135 7.23 8.02 -19.17
CA PRO A 135 7.32 8.21 -17.74
C PRO A 135 6.06 8.86 -17.16
N VAL A 136 5.75 8.51 -15.94
CA VAL A 136 4.64 9.10 -15.17
C VAL A 136 5.20 9.73 -13.91
N GLU A 137 4.85 10.97 -13.67
CA GLU A 137 5.07 11.61 -12.40
C GLU A 137 3.84 11.40 -11.51
N ASP A 138 4.05 10.74 -10.38
CA ASP A 138 3.03 10.56 -9.36
C ASP A 138 3.58 11.05 -8.01
N LEU A 139 3.31 12.30 -7.70
CA LEU A 139 3.75 12.96 -6.48
C LEU A 139 2.97 12.46 -5.27
N SER A 140 3.07 11.17 -4.99
CA SER A 140 2.31 10.53 -3.91
C SER A 140 3.10 9.44 -3.20
N VAL A 141 2.84 9.33 -1.90
CA VAL A 141 3.25 8.20 -1.07
C VAL A 141 2.04 7.29 -0.88
N TYR A 142 2.25 6.00 -1.08
CA TYR A 142 1.23 4.98 -0.92
C TYR A 142 1.63 4.02 0.19
N ILE A 143 0.69 3.75 1.09
CA ILE A 143 0.85 2.82 2.19
C ILE A 143 -0.26 1.80 2.14
N SER A 144 0.09 0.54 2.33
CA SER A 144 -0.87 -0.55 2.49
C SER A 144 -0.57 -1.33 3.77
N VAL A 145 -1.62 -1.61 4.52
CA VAL A 145 -1.57 -2.50 5.68
C VAL A 145 -2.47 -3.69 5.37
N LEU A 146 -1.91 -4.89 5.42
CA LEU A 146 -2.61 -6.15 5.11
C LEU A 146 -2.45 -7.13 6.25
N GLY A 147 -3.46 -7.92 6.52
CA GLY A 147 -3.45 -9.01 7.50
C GLY A 147 -4.75 -9.12 8.27
N SER A 148 -4.71 -9.91 9.33
CA SER A 148 -5.85 -10.08 10.23
C SER A 148 -6.14 -8.77 10.95
N ASN A 149 -7.34 -8.24 10.80
CA ASN A 149 -7.76 -6.98 11.40
C ASN A 149 -6.81 -5.81 11.05
N ALA A 150 -6.43 -5.70 9.77
CA ALA A 150 -5.55 -4.64 9.30
C ALA A 150 -6.04 -3.28 9.78
N ARG A 151 -5.17 -2.53 10.45
CA ARG A 151 -5.49 -1.25 11.09
C ARG A 151 -4.44 -0.20 10.77
N LEU A 152 -4.88 1.04 10.61
CA LEU A 152 -4.03 2.22 10.51
C LEU A 152 -4.45 3.21 11.59
N SER A 153 -3.58 3.42 12.58
CA SER A 153 -3.85 4.29 13.73
C SER A 153 -3.25 5.67 13.56
N GLY A 154 -2.13 5.76 12.84
CA GLY A 154 -1.45 7.01 12.55
C GLY A 154 -0.55 6.90 11.35
N LEU A 155 -0.39 8.03 10.66
CA LEU A 155 0.50 8.17 9.52
C LEU A 155 1.08 9.58 9.49
N THR A 156 2.41 9.69 9.36
CA THR A 156 3.09 10.94 9.03
C THR A 156 3.97 10.75 7.81
N VAL A 157 4.04 11.79 6.99
CA VAL A 157 4.89 11.86 5.79
C VAL A 157 5.64 13.18 5.84
N GLU A 158 6.96 13.14 5.91
CA GLU A 158 7.82 14.30 6.10
C GLU A 158 8.95 14.31 5.08
N ARG A 159 9.29 15.46 4.55
CA ARG A 159 10.47 15.60 3.68
C ARG A 159 11.73 15.15 4.42
N SER A 160 12.62 14.45 3.72
CA SER A 160 13.86 13.91 4.29
C SER A 160 15.04 14.14 3.36
N GLU A 161 16.21 14.33 3.96
CA GLU A 161 17.50 14.39 3.27
C GLU A 161 18.26 13.06 3.29
N ALA A 162 17.57 11.96 3.59
CA ALA A 162 18.19 10.64 3.56
C ALA A 162 18.73 10.32 2.16
N PRO A 163 19.92 9.73 2.05
CA PRO A 163 20.50 9.40 0.75
C PRO A 163 19.69 8.32 0.03
N THR A 164 19.63 8.43 -1.29
CA THR A 164 19.00 7.42 -2.16
C THR A 164 20.07 6.58 -2.82
N VAL A 165 19.91 5.26 -2.76
CA VAL A 165 20.72 4.31 -3.51
C VAL A 165 19.92 3.85 -4.72
N PHE A 166 20.44 4.11 -5.92
CA PHE A 166 19.86 3.63 -7.17
C PHE A 166 20.49 2.31 -7.56
N ILE A 167 19.66 1.31 -7.81
CA ILE A 167 20.10 0.00 -8.26
C ILE A 167 19.76 -0.12 -9.75
N ALA A 168 20.79 -0.23 -10.58
CA ALA A 168 20.65 -0.47 -12.00
C ALA A 168 20.77 -1.96 -12.30
N GLY A 169 19.87 -2.49 -13.10
CA GLY A 169 19.88 -3.89 -13.47
C GLY A 169 18.82 -4.18 -14.55
N ASP A 170 18.70 -5.44 -14.88
CA ASP A 170 17.74 -5.95 -15.83
C ASP A 170 16.39 -6.32 -15.18
N SER A 171 15.62 -7.14 -15.82
CA SER A 171 14.31 -7.61 -15.35
C SER A 171 14.35 -8.32 -13.98
N ILE A 172 15.50 -8.82 -13.54
CA ILE A 172 15.65 -9.48 -12.25
C ILE A 172 15.64 -8.46 -11.10
N VAL A 173 16.02 -7.23 -11.39
CA VAL A 173 16.04 -6.12 -10.41
C VAL A 173 14.78 -5.27 -10.52
N ALA A 174 14.15 -5.25 -11.70
CA ALA A 174 13.07 -4.34 -12.00
C ALA A 174 11.80 -4.58 -11.17
N ASP A 175 11.14 -3.49 -10.86
CA ASP A 175 9.77 -3.51 -10.35
C ASP A 175 8.82 -3.84 -11.49
N TYR A 176 8.30 -5.05 -11.49
CA TYR A 176 7.24 -5.41 -12.44
C TYR A 176 5.92 -4.88 -11.95
N GLU A 177 5.44 -3.88 -12.65
CA GLU A 177 4.12 -3.37 -12.44
C GLU A 177 3.07 -4.34 -12.95
N GLY A 178 2.30 -4.93 -12.04
CA GLY A 178 1.02 -5.51 -12.39
C GLY A 178 -0.04 -4.42 -12.55
N TYR A 179 -1.15 -4.75 -13.18
CA TYR A 179 -2.26 -3.82 -13.41
C TYR A 179 -3.00 -3.40 -12.13
N CYS A 180 -2.60 -3.87 -10.99
CA CYS A 180 -3.07 -3.42 -9.70
C CYS A 180 -1.92 -2.76 -8.94
N PRO A 181 -1.46 -1.58 -9.38
CA PRO A 181 -0.46 -0.84 -8.63
C PRO A 181 -1.00 -0.64 -7.21
N TYR A 182 -0.12 -0.74 -6.23
CA TYR A 182 -0.47 -0.55 -4.82
C TYR A 182 -1.34 -1.64 -4.19
N ASN A 183 -1.48 -2.80 -4.83
CA ASN A 183 -2.14 -3.94 -4.22
C ASN A 183 -1.10 -4.95 -3.71
N PRO A 184 -0.90 -5.07 -2.39
CA PRO A 184 0.10 -5.97 -1.81
C PRO A 184 -0.23 -7.46 -1.96
N ILE A 185 -1.45 -7.79 -2.36
CA ILE A 185 -1.86 -9.18 -2.59
C ILE A 185 -1.26 -9.73 -3.89
N VAL A 186 -0.93 -8.85 -4.82
CA VAL A 186 -0.31 -9.23 -6.09
C VAL A 186 1.21 -9.24 -5.94
N ASN A 187 1.76 -10.40 -5.67
CA ASN A 187 3.22 -10.59 -5.60
C ASN A 187 3.82 -10.79 -6.97
N GLY A 188 4.49 -9.82 -7.49
CA GLY A 188 5.25 -9.90 -8.71
C GLY A 188 6.38 -8.90 -8.63
N GLY A 189 7.32 -9.10 -7.75
CA GLY A 189 8.49 -8.25 -7.60
C GLY A 189 9.76 -9.05 -7.82
N SER A 190 10.82 -8.37 -8.18
CA SER A 190 12.16 -8.92 -8.21
C SER A 190 12.85 -8.77 -6.85
N TRP A 191 14.07 -9.29 -6.74
CA TRP A 191 14.83 -9.17 -5.50
C TRP A 191 15.15 -7.70 -5.13
N GLY A 192 15.22 -6.80 -6.09
CA GLY A 192 15.41 -5.36 -5.85
C GLY A 192 14.31 -4.71 -5.01
N HIS A 193 13.12 -5.33 -4.93
CA HIS A 193 12.05 -4.90 -4.03
C HIS A 193 12.27 -5.25 -2.56
N ASN A 194 13.21 -6.15 -2.27
CA ASN A 194 13.41 -6.71 -0.95
C ASN A 194 14.72 -6.21 -0.30
N LEU A 195 15.37 -5.24 -0.92
CA LEU A 195 16.51 -4.52 -0.37
C LEU A 195 16.05 -3.30 0.41
#